data_15391f21a24efd2d1fc58e068b0de500
#
_entry.id   15391f21a24efd2d1fc58e068b0de500
#
_cell.length_a   1.000
_cell.length_b   1.000
_cell.length_c   1.000
_cell.angle_alpha   90.00
_cell.angle_beta   90.00
_cell.angle_gamma   90.00
#
_symmetry.space_group_name_H-M   'P 1'
#
loop_
_entity.id
_entity.type
_entity.pdbx_description
1 polymer ?
#
loop_
_entity_poly.entity_id
_entity_poly.type
_entity_poly.pdbx_seq_one_letter_code
_entity_poly.pdbx_strand_id
1 'polypeptide(L)'
;MKLKHVLSMAVTAILVASSSGAFADTTTPTRDERVAQIHAKYDPMFADLAIRLAALKTKVKLDANLNRQYAAVILDFNTMRATINDGLASATGDVEAMGQLAEEETGEFGSTVYNLELDAAKIKTISCVKAKVTKKVSGVKPLCPKGYIKKK
;
A
#
# COMPACT_ATOMS: atom_id res chain seq x y z
N MET A 1 45.62 12.16 45.93
CA MET A 1 45.97 10.75 45.71
C MET A 1 45.97 10.48 44.21
N LYS A 2 47.16 10.13 43.69
CA LYS A 2 47.39 9.89 42.26
C LYS A 2 47.20 8.38 42.00
N LEU A 3 46.35 7.97 41.07
CA LEU A 3 46.32 6.60 40.59
C LEU A 3 46.56 6.61 39.08
N LYS A 4 47.74 6.11 38.71
CA LYS A 4 48.17 5.88 37.33
C LYS A 4 47.60 4.53 36.89
N HIS A 5 46.89 4.52 35.83
CA HIS A 5 46.56 3.24 35.13
C HIS A 5 47.40 3.09 33.88
N VAL A 6 48.13 2.02 33.90
CA VAL A 6 49.05 1.53 32.89
C VAL A 6 48.25 1.04 31.67
N LEU A 7 48.59 1.59 30.50
CA LEU A 7 48.03 1.20 29.23
C LEU A 7 48.79 -0.05 28.73
N SER A 8 48.17 -1.20 28.70
CA SER A 8 48.72 -2.41 28.12
C SER A 8 48.28 -2.48 26.65
N MET A 9 49.18 -2.22 25.73
CA MET A 9 48.99 -2.45 24.29
C MET A 9 49.18 -3.93 24.00
N ALA A 10 48.07 -4.60 23.69
CA ALA A 10 48.11 -5.92 23.06
C ALA A 10 48.12 -5.71 21.54
N VAL A 11 49.25 -5.98 20.89
CA VAL A 11 49.39 -5.99 19.45
C VAL A 11 48.85 -7.35 18.96
N THR A 12 47.64 -7.35 18.40
CA THR A 12 47.04 -8.50 17.76
C THR A 12 47.47 -8.51 16.29
N ALA A 13 48.34 -9.45 15.92
CA ALA A 13 48.75 -9.71 14.55
C ALA A 13 47.55 -10.26 13.79
N ILE A 14 47.02 -9.48 12.86
CA ILE A 14 45.95 -9.90 11.94
C ILE A 14 46.67 -10.69 10.82
N LEU A 15 46.50 -11.99 10.84
CA LEU A 15 46.79 -12.89 9.71
C LEU A 15 45.77 -12.55 8.60
N VAL A 16 46.24 -11.83 7.58
CA VAL A 16 45.50 -11.65 6.33
C VAL A 16 45.60 -12.99 5.58
N ALA A 17 44.61 -13.85 5.78
CA ALA A 17 44.37 -14.97 4.91
C ALA A 17 43.88 -14.38 3.57
N SER A 18 44.74 -14.43 2.57
CA SER A 18 44.38 -14.15 1.17
C SER A 18 43.39 -15.23 0.71
N SER A 19 42.11 -15.07 1.03
CA SER A 19 41.06 -15.82 0.37
C SER A 19 41.01 -15.33 -1.07
N SER A 20 41.45 -16.18 -1.99
CA SER A 20 41.17 -16.08 -3.42
C SER A 20 39.65 -15.91 -3.56
N GLY A 21 39.21 -14.68 -3.75
CA GLY A 21 37.80 -14.39 -3.98
C GLY A 21 37.40 -15.16 -5.23
N ALA A 22 36.62 -16.21 -5.06
CA ALA A 22 35.78 -16.69 -6.12
C ALA A 22 34.96 -15.48 -6.57
N PHE A 23 35.26 -14.96 -7.76
CA PHE A 23 34.39 -14.01 -8.44
C PHE A 23 33.05 -14.75 -8.54
N ALA A 24 32.07 -14.33 -7.72
CA ALA A 24 30.71 -14.76 -7.91
C ALA A 24 30.37 -14.35 -9.34
N ASP A 25 30.19 -15.34 -10.19
CA ASP A 25 29.75 -15.15 -11.56
C ASP A 25 28.36 -14.47 -11.45
N THR A 26 28.34 -13.15 -11.59
CA THR A 26 27.12 -12.35 -11.58
C THR A 26 26.44 -12.58 -12.92
N THR A 27 25.92 -13.80 -13.10
CA THR A 27 25.05 -14.10 -14.23
C THR A 27 23.86 -13.17 -14.18
N THR A 28 23.72 -12.36 -15.21
CA THR A 28 22.54 -11.51 -15.37
C THR A 28 21.29 -12.40 -15.27
N PRO A 29 20.33 -12.10 -14.39
CA PRO A 29 19.16 -12.95 -14.23
C PRO A 29 18.43 -13.10 -15.55
N THR A 30 17.97 -14.29 -15.82
CA THR A 30 17.13 -14.58 -16.98
C THR A 30 15.81 -13.81 -16.89
N ARG A 31 15.11 -13.70 -18.02
CA ARG A 31 13.78 -13.06 -18.04
C ARG A 31 12.83 -13.69 -17.01
N ASP A 32 12.77 -15.01 -16.95
CA ASP A 32 11.85 -15.72 -16.05
C ASP A 32 12.23 -15.50 -14.57
N GLU A 33 13.50 -15.44 -14.25
CA GLU A 33 13.99 -15.10 -12.91
C GLU A 33 13.60 -13.65 -12.54
N ARG A 34 13.70 -12.71 -13.49
CA ARG A 34 13.29 -11.32 -13.26
C ARG A 34 11.78 -11.22 -13.05
N VAL A 35 10.97 -11.90 -13.86
CA VAL A 35 9.50 -11.98 -13.68
C VAL A 35 9.18 -12.55 -12.31
N ALA A 36 9.81 -13.64 -11.90
CA ALA A 36 9.62 -14.24 -10.59
C ALA A 36 9.98 -13.29 -9.43
N GLN A 37 11.07 -12.52 -9.56
CA GLN A 37 11.48 -11.51 -8.57
C GLN A 37 10.44 -10.39 -8.44
N ILE A 38 9.87 -9.92 -9.57
CA ILE A 38 8.84 -8.88 -9.58
C ILE A 38 7.57 -9.39 -8.86
N HIS A 39 7.10 -10.58 -9.23
CA HIS A 39 5.95 -11.20 -8.56
C HIS A 39 6.21 -11.40 -7.06
N ALA A 40 7.37 -11.93 -6.67
CA ALA A 40 7.71 -12.13 -5.27
C ALA A 40 7.73 -10.84 -4.46
N LYS A 41 8.14 -9.72 -5.07
CA LYS A 41 8.19 -8.40 -4.42
C LYS A 41 6.82 -7.74 -4.34
N TYR A 42 6.07 -7.70 -5.45
CA TYR A 42 4.88 -6.83 -5.56
C TYR A 42 3.54 -7.53 -5.36
N ASP A 43 3.42 -8.84 -5.61
CA ASP A 43 2.15 -9.55 -5.39
C ASP A 43 1.65 -9.46 -3.95
N PRO A 44 2.50 -9.59 -2.91
CA PRO A 44 2.07 -9.39 -1.52
C PRO A 44 1.58 -7.95 -1.25
N MET A 45 2.20 -6.95 -1.88
CA MET A 45 1.80 -5.54 -1.72
C MET A 45 0.44 -5.28 -2.37
N PHE A 46 0.22 -5.77 -3.59
CA PHE A 46 -1.09 -5.70 -4.25
C PHE A 46 -2.17 -6.49 -3.48
N ALA A 47 -1.82 -7.63 -2.89
CA ALA A 47 -2.74 -8.40 -2.07
C ALA A 47 -3.18 -7.63 -0.81
N ASP A 48 -2.24 -6.98 -0.11
CA ASP A 48 -2.56 -6.12 1.04
C ASP A 48 -3.51 -4.98 0.65
N LEU A 49 -3.18 -4.27 -0.42
CA LEU A 49 -4.03 -3.18 -0.94
C LEU A 49 -5.44 -3.68 -1.29
N ALA A 50 -5.57 -4.86 -1.91
CA ALA A 50 -6.86 -5.46 -2.22
C ALA A 50 -7.67 -5.78 -0.95
N ILE A 51 -7.04 -6.29 0.09
CA ILE A 51 -7.67 -6.57 1.39
C ILE A 51 -8.17 -5.27 2.03
N ARG A 52 -7.35 -4.24 2.07
CA ARG A 52 -7.69 -2.92 2.62
C ARG A 52 -8.85 -2.28 1.85
N LEU A 53 -8.83 -2.31 0.53
CA LEU A 53 -9.94 -1.86 -0.31
C LEU A 53 -11.22 -2.65 -0.03
N ALA A 54 -11.13 -3.97 0.07
CA ALA A 54 -12.30 -4.81 0.39
C ALA A 54 -12.92 -4.44 1.76
N ALA A 55 -12.09 -4.14 2.76
CA ALA A 55 -12.54 -3.72 4.09
C ALA A 55 -13.31 -2.38 4.07
N LEU A 56 -13.01 -1.49 3.13
CA LEU A 56 -13.68 -0.19 2.98
C LEU A 56 -15.05 -0.29 2.32
N LYS A 57 -15.32 -1.32 1.52
CA LYS A 57 -16.48 -1.45 0.63
C LYS A 57 -17.84 -1.15 1.29
N THR A 58 -18.05 -1.63 2.50
CA THR A 58 -19.32 -1.42 3.21
C THR A 58 -19.41 -0.01 3.79
N LYS A 59 -18.30 0.50 4.30
CA LYS A 59 -18.27 1.79 4.99
C LYS A 59 -18.41 2.95 4.04
N VAL A 60 -17.76 2.91 2.89
CA VAL A 60 -17.82 3.99 1.88
C VAL A 60 -19.22 4.17 1.29
N LYS A 61 -20.05 3.13 1.26
CA LYS A 61 -21.47 3.22 0.82
C LYS A 61 -22.32 4.16 1.65
N LEU A 62 -21.87 4.50 2.85
CA LEU A 62 -22.55 5.43 3.74
C LEU A 62 -22.35 6.90 3.33
N ASP A 63 -21.46 7.18 2.38
CA ASP A 63 -21.22 8.51 1.83
C ASP A 63 -21.12 8.42 0.30
N ALA A 64 -21.99 9.12 -0.43
CA ALA A 64 -22.09 9.02 -1.88
C ALA A 64 -20.82 9.49 -2.61
N ASN A 65 -20.07 10.47 -2.06
CA ASN A 65 -18.82 10.93 -2.65
C ASN A 65 -17.72 9.88 -2.46
N LEU A 66 -17.55 9.37 -1.25
CA LEU A 66 -16.56 8.33 -0.98
C LEU A 66 -16.85 7.05 -1.77
N ASN A 67 -18.12 6.69 -1.92
CA ASN A 67 -18.49 5.53 -2.72
C ASN A 67 -18.10 5.69 -4.20
N ARG A 68 -18.21 6.90 -4.77
CA ARG A 68 -17.75 7.18 -6.14
C ARG A 68 -16.22 7.13 -6.26
N GLN A 69 -15.51 7.75 -5.31
CA GLN A 69 -14.05 7.70 -5.27
C GLN A 69 -13.55 6.26 -5.14
N TYR A 70 -14.13 5.50 -4.23
CA TYR A 70 -13.82 4.08 -4.06
C TYR A 70 -14.05 3.27 -5.35
N ALA A 71 -15.15 3.52 -6.07
CA ALA A 71 -15.45 2.82 -7.32
C ALA A 71 -14.40 3.13 -8.40
N ALA A 72 -13.94 4.37 -8.51
CA ALA A 72 -12.87 4.75 -9.42
C ALA A 72 -11.56 4.05 -9.04
N VAL A 73 -11.16 4.12 -7.78
CA VAL A 73 -9.91 3.48 -7.30
C VAL A 73 -9.92 1.97 -7.53
N ILE A 74 -11.04 1.28 -7.31
CA ILE A 74 -11.15 -0.16 -7.59
C ILE A 74 -10.98 -0.46 -9.08
N LEU A 75 -11.56 0.37 -9.95
CA LEU A 75 -11.41 0.19 -11.40
C LEU A 75 -9.96 0.35 -11.83
N ASP A 76 -9.33 1.44 -11.40
CA ASP A 76 -7.93 1.75 -11.72
C ASP A 76 -6.98 0.67 -11.18
N PHE A 77 -7.16 0.27 -9.93
CA PHE A 77 -6.39 -0.80 -9.29
C PHE A 77 -6.45 -2.11 -10.06
N ASN A 78 -7.65 -2.54 -10.46
CA ASN A 78 -7.80 -3.79 -11.22
C ASN A 78 -7.21 -3.68 -12.62
N THR A 79 -7.40 -2.54 -13.30
CA THR A 79 -6.84 -2.29 -14.63
C THR A 79 -5.31 -2.32 -14.59
N MET A 80 -4.71 -1.65 -13.60
CA MET A 80 -3.27 -1.58 -13.46
C MET A 80 -2.66 -2.94 -13.16
N ARG A 81 -3.24 -3.71 -12.24
CA ARG A 81 -2.81 -5.08 -11.96
C ARG A 81 -2.87 -5.96 -13.22
N ALA A 82 -3.94 -5.85 -13.99
CA ALA A 82 -4.06 -6.60 -15.25
C ALA A 82 -2.95 -6.18 -16.23
N THR A 83 -2.71 -4.88 -16.41
CA THR A 83 -1.65 -4.36 -17.29
C THR A 83 -0.27 -4.91 -16.91
N ILE A 84 0.08 -4.89 -15.64
CA ILE A 84 1.36 -5.41 -15.15
C ILE A 84 1.46 -6.92 -15.41
N ASN A 85 0.44 -7.68 -15.04
CA ASN A 85 0.44 -9.14 -15.22
C ASN A 85 0.52 -9.54 -16.69
N ASP A 86 -0.25 -8.88 -17.57
CA ASP A 86 -0.24 -9.13 -19.00
C ASP A 86 1.11 -8.78 -19.64
N GLY A 87 1.72 -7.66 -19.20
CA GLY A 87 3.05 -7.25 -19.62
C GLY A 87 4.14 -8.23 -19.20
N LEU A 88 4.07 -8.75 -17.97
CA LEU A 88 5.01 -9.77 -17.46
C LEU A 88 4.82 -11.12 -18.15
N ALA A 89 3.58 -11.51 -18.46
CA ALA A 89 3.27 -12.76 -19.15
C ALA A 89 3.64 -12.72 -20.64
N SER A 90 3.69 -11.55 -21.27
CA SER A 90 4.01 -11.39 -22.70
C SER A 90 5.47 -11.76 -22.97
N ALA A 91 5.72 -12.67 -23.94
CA ALA A 91 7.08 -13.07 -24.32
C ALA A 91 7.94 -11.91 -24.83
N THR A 92 7.33 -10.86 -25.35
CA THR A 92 7.99 -9.64 -25.88
C THR A 92 7.83 -8.43 -24.94
N GLY A 93 7.19 -8.61 -23.78
CA GLY A 93 6.98 -7.55 -22.80
C GLY A 93 8.32 -7.08 -22.19
N ASP A 94 8.40 -5.77 -21.95
CA ASP A 94 9.53 -5.16 -21.23
C ASP A 94 9.35 -5.42 -19.72
N VAL A 95 10.09 -6.41 -19.22
CA VAL A 95 10.01 -6.84 -17.81
C VAL A 95 10.46 -5.73 -16.86
N GLU A 96 11.48 -4.96 -17.24
CA GLU A 96 11.99 -3.88 -16.39
C GLU A 96 10.97 -2.73 -16.29
N ALA A 97 10.36 -2.36 -17.41
CA ALA A 97 9.28 -1.36 -17.40
C ALA A 97 8.08 -1.82 -16.55
N MET A 98 7.72 -3.10 -16.59
CA MET A 98 6.64 -3.64 -15.73
C MET A 98 7.03 -3.67 -14.26
N GLY A 99 8.29 -3.92 -13.94
CA GLY A 99 8.81 -3.84 -12.58
C GLY A 99 8.76 -2.42 -12.02
N GLN A 100 9.17 -1.42 -12.82
CA GLN A 100 9.09 0.00 -12.45
C GLN A 100 7.63 0.43 -12.26
N LEU A 101 6.74 0.06 -13.19
CA LEU A 101 5.31 0.34 -13.08
C LEU A 101 4.72 -0.28 -11.80
N ALA A 102 5.08 -1.53 -11.47
CA ALA A 102 4.62 -2.16 -10.23
C ALA A 102 5.10 -1.43 -8.97
N GLU A 103 6.32 -0.88 -8.99
CA GLU A 103 6.87 -0.09 -7.89
C GLU A 103 6.13 1.23 -7.70
N GLU A 104 5.95 1.99 -8.78
CA GLU A 104 5.25 3.27 -8.77
C GLU A 104 3.80 3.09 -8.30
N GLU A 105 3.07 2.15 -8.90
CA GLU A 105 1.65 1.94 -8.64
C GLU A 105 1.37 1.41 -7.23
N THR A 106 2.21 0.54 -6.69
CA THR A 106 2.03 0.10 -5.29
C THR A 106 2.20 1.26 -4.31
N GLY A 107 3.10 2.21 -4.60
CA GLY A 107 3.27 3.43 -3.81
C GLY A 107 2.08 4.40 -3.91
N GLU A 108 1.60 4.65 -5.13
CA GLU A 108 0.47 5.54 -5.38
C GLU A 108 -0.85 4.99 -4.83
N PHE A 109 -1.14 3.71 -5.08
CA PHE A 109 -2.32 3.05 -4.49
C PHE A 109 -2.22 2.96 -2.97
N GLY A 110 -1.02 2.75 -2.41
CA GLY A 110 -0.79 2.79 -0.97
C GLY A 110 -1.26 4.11 -0.35
N SER A 111 -0.87 5.22 -0.95
CA SER A 111 -1.26 6.58 -0.53
C SER A 111 -2.76 6.83 -0.74
N THR A 112 -3.31 6.39 -1.88
CA THR A 112 -4.73 6.57 -2.22
C THR A 112 -5.64 5.78 -1.29
N VAL A 113 -5.31 4.52 -1.01
CA VAL A 113 -6.06 3.65 -0.08
C VAL A 113 -5.99 4.23 1.33
N TYR A 114 -4.82 4.69 1.77
CA TYR A 114 -4.67 5.34 3.07
C TYR A 114 -5.57 6.59 3.21
N ASN A 115 -5.63 7.43 2.19
CA ASN A 115 -6.51 8.60 2.20
C ASN A 115 -8.00 8.21 2.25
N LEU A 116 -8.41 7.17 1.51
CA LEU A 116 -9.77 6.64 1.58
C LEU A 116 -10.09 6.08 2.99
N GLU A 117 -9.13 5.43 3.65
CA GLU A 117 -9.28 4.94 5.02
C GLU A 117 -9.50 6.10 6.01
N LEU A 118 -8.69 7.17 5.88
CA LEU A 118 -8.82 8.37 6.70
C LEU A 118 -10.19 9.04 6.52
N ASP A 119 -10.66 9.14 5.28
CA ASP A 119 -11.95 9.76 4.99
C ASP A 119 -13.11 8.86 5.43
N ALA A 120 -13.00 7.55 5.23
CA ALA A 120 -13.98 6.61 5.75
C ALA A 120 -14.05 6.62 7.30
N ALA A 121 -12.92 6.88 7.98
CA ALA A 121 -12.90 7.02 9.44
C ALA A 121 -13.72 8.23 9.94
N LYS A 122 -13.86 9.28 9.12
CA LYS A 122 -14.67 10.49 9.44
C LYS A 122 -16.17 10.27 9.31
N ILE A 123 -16.63 9.15 8.74
CA ILE A 123 -18.06 8.84 8.57
C ILE A 123 -18.71 8.72 9.94
N LYS A 124 -19.78 9.47 10.12
CA LYS A 124 -20.62 9.45 11.32
C LYS A 124 -22.10 9.38 10.95
N THR A 125 -22.92 8.89 11.85
CA THR A 125 -24.36 8.80 11.69
C THR A 125 -25.03 9.81 12.62
N ILE A 126 -25.96 10.59 12.07
CA ILE A 126 -26.83 11.49 12.85
C ILE A 126 -28.29 11.04 12.76
N SER A 127 -29.06 11.34 13.79
CA SER A 127 -30.51 11.16 13.79
C SER A 127 -31.19 12.48 13.43
N CYS A 128 -32.09 12.42 12.45
CA CYS A 128 -32.87 13.58 11.99
C CYS A 128 -34.32 13.31 12.25
N VAL A 129 -35.05 14.28 12.83
CA VAL A 129 -36.45 14.13 13.23
C VAL A 129 -37.33 15.15 12.51
N LYS A 130 -38.55 14.71 12.13
CA LYS A 130 -39.64 15.55 11.65
C LYS A 130 -40.91 15.00 12.23
N ALA A 131 -41.57 15.79 13.09
CA ALA A 131 -42.72 15.35 13.89
C ALA A 131 -42.39 14.04 14.65
N LYS A 132 -43.11 12.96 14.39
CA LYS A 132 -42.91 11.64 15.02
C LYS A 132 -41.96 10.72 14.22
N VAL A 133 -41.39 11.17 13.09
CA VAL A 133 -40.56 10.36 12.21
C VAL A 133 -39.09 10.64 12.49
N THR A 134 -38.31 9.57 12.71
CA THR A 134 -36.84 9.64 12.85
C THR A 134 -36.19 8.97 11.68
N LYS A 135 -35.17 9.62 11.05
CA LYS A 135 -34.32 9.08 10.01
C LYS A 135 -32.86 9.13 10.46
N LYS A 136 -32.10 8.06 10.20
CA LYS A 136 -30.63 8.05 10.34
C LYS A 136 -30.02 8.49 9.02
N VAL A 137 -29.03 9.38 9.08
CA VAL A 137 -28.26 9.87 7.94
C VAL A 137 -26.79 9.69 8.25
N SER A 138 -26.07 9.01 7.38
CA SER A 138 -24.63 8.75 7.53
C SER A 138 -23.83 9.48 6.45
N GLY A 139 -22.58 9.78 6.74
CA GLY A 139 -21.63 10.39 5.82
C GLY A 139 -20.50 11.09 6.55
N VAL A 140 -19.53 11.62 5.82
CA VAL A 140 -18.42 12.42 6.38
C VAL A 140 -18.96 13.73 6.98
N LYS A 141 -19.89 14.37 6.28
CA LYS A 141 -20.60 15.58 6.73
C LYS A 141 -22.12 15.38 6.60
N PRO A 142 -22.73 14.50 7.45
CA PRO A 142 -24.14 14.18 7.29
C PRO A 142 -25.01 15.40 7.60
N LEU A 143 -25.96 15.70 6.71
CA LEU A 143 -26.94 16.76 6.85
C LEU A 143 -28.34 16.17 6.87
N CYS A 144 -29.22 16.75 7.69
CA CYS A 144 -30.62 16.33 7.71
C CYS A 144 -31.32 16.73 6.41
N PRO A 145 -32.16 15.83 5.85
CA PRO A 145 -33.00 16.16 4.70
C PRO A 145 -33.90 17.36 4.96
N LYS A 146 -34.33 18.02 3.87
CA LYS A 146 -35.24 19.19 3.97
C LYS A 146 -36.43 18.89 4.87
N GLY A 147 -36.66 19.76 5.82
CA GLY A 147 -37.76 19.67 6.80
C GLY A 147 -37.50 18.73 7.99
N TYR A 148 -36.31 18.15 8.11
CA TYR A 148 -35.87 17.44 9.31
C TYR A 148 -34.87 18.27 10.10
N ILE A 149 -34.89 18.13 11.42
CA ILE A 149 -33.91 18.75 12.32
C ILE A 149 -33.04 17.66 12.97
N LYS A 150 -31.78 17.98 13.26
CA LYS A 150 -30.89 17.07 13.96
C LYS A 150 -31.39 16.86 15.38
N LYS A 151 -31.57 15.59 15.77
CA LYS A 151 -31.90 15.25 17.17
C LYS A 151 -30.66 15.56 18.03
N LYS A 152 -30.85 16.36 19.06
CA LYS A 152 -29.83 16.60 20.09
C LYS A 152 -29.60 15.36 20.93
#